data_3a86393221ba41fac510a9514a7b8c39
#
_entry.id   3a86393221ba41fac510a9514a7b8c39
#
_cell.length_a   1.000
_cell.length_b   1.000
_cell.length_c   1.000
_cell.angle_alpha   90.00
_cell.angle_beta   90.00
_cell.angle_gamma   90.00
#
_symmetry.space_group_name_H-M   'P 1'
#
loop_
_entity.id
_entity.type
_entity.pdbx_description
1 polymer ?
#
loop_
_entity_poly.entity_id
_entity_poly.type
_entity_poly.pdbx_seq_one_letter_code
_entity_poly.pdbx_strand_id
1 'polypeptide(L)'
;MHIKFIRTVLLGLVLSVVCSAYGQKQEVHILAVNDMHATIEAFPKLAAIADSLRKLYPSLLVLSAGDNRTGNPLNDMYEISSYPMVSLMNQVGFNATAVGNHEFDVKSLAPLMGYSNFSYICANMFPSPEAGLNIVPTKVFDVNGIKVGIIGVIQVNSMGRPDTHPENVEGIRFTQPENVIGRYQALSKNWDVKILLSHIGYQEDLEMAERFPWFDLIIGGHSHTQLTAEEPLHNGVLITQNKNRLPMVTHISLTLEKGKVTKKKAEYIEVKKFPNENKLVAAMVDHFSDDPFFKRVVAQAEEPFKIKDQMTYMLCDALLTEGQGDICIMNNGGTRIDSLSAGDITVHDILAMDPFYNEAVTSLVTGEDILNIITTYCRGSLYHLPRVAGILCEAIVDKDDPNKDRLKSIKMKTLDGQDFDIHRTYRLITSSYMATVCKQYFNSSTHSLNILTSDMLTQFLEKKGIVNYASVNRLKVMED
;
A
#
# COMPACT_ATOMS: atom_id res chain seq x y z
N MET A 1 -5.16 71.48 18.05
CA MET A 1 -4.00 70.62 18.40
C MET A 1 -4.41 69.17 18.70
N HIS A 2 -5.53 68.91 19.36
CA HIS A 2 -5.95 67.51 19.72
C HIS A 2 -6.30 66.59 18.54
N ILE A 3 -6.88 67.08 17.44
CA ILE A 3 -7.30 66.24 16.31
C ILE A 3 -6.12 65.70 15.49
N LYS A 4 -5.01 66.42 15.37
CA LYS A 4 -3.81 65.93 14.68
C LYS A 4 -3.10 64.86 15.47
N PHE A 5 -3.09 64.96 16.83
CA PHE A 5 -2.46 63.97 17.69
C PHE A 5 -3.18 62.61 17.65
N ILE A 6 -4.53 62.61 17.66
CA ILE A 6 -5.36 61.40 17.56
C ILE A 6 -5.16 60.69 16.23
N ARG A 7 -5.06 61.43 15.09
CA ARG A 7 -4.80 60.82 13.76
C ARG A 7 -3.41 60.20 13.69
N THR A 8 -2.39 60.79 14.27
CA THR A 8 -1.04 60.23 14.30
C THR A 8 -0.93 58.99 15.15
N VAL A 9 -1.62 58.93 16.29
CA VAL A 9 -1.68 57.76 17.18
C VAL A 9 -2.47 56.61 16.51
N LEU A 10 -3.59 56.89 15.85
CA LEU A 10 -4.35 55.89 15.11
C LEU A 10 -3.55 55.35 13.90
N LEU A 11 -2.83 56.17 13.17
CA LEU A 11 -1.98 55.72 12.06
C LEU A 11 -0.80 54.90 12.55
N GLY A 12 -0.20 55.25 13.70
CA GLY A 12 0.85 54.49 14.37
C GLY A 12 0.37 53.12 14.86
N LEU A 13 -0.84 53.05 15.44
CA LEU A 13 -1.46 51.80 15.85
C LEU A 13 -1.84 50.88 14.66
N VAL A 14 -2.38 51.45 13.59
CA VAL A 14 -2.69 50.69 12.37
C VAL A 14 -1.42 50.19 11.70
N LEU A 15 -0.36 51.01 11.62
CA LEU A 15 0.95 50.56 11.08
C LEU A 15 1.61 49.50 11.98
N SER A 16 1.50 49.62 13.33
CA SER A 16 2.07 48.58 14.22
C SER A 16 1.31 47.25 14.15
N VAL A 17 -0.01 47.26 13.95
CA VAL A 17 -0.82 46.08 13.75
C VAL A 17 -0.51 45.43 12.39
N VAL A 18 -0.32 46.21 11.30
CA VAL A 18 0.07 45.73 9.99
C VAL A 18 1.51 45.21 10.00
N CYS A 19 2.44 45.88 10.67
CA CYS A 19 3.84 45.37 10.78
C CYS A 19 3.94 44.11 11.65
N SER A 20 3.08 43.93 12.66
CA SER A 20 3.04 42.69 13.44
C SER A 20 2.54 41.48 12.63
N ALA A 21 1.70 41.70 11.62
CA ALA A 21 1.20 40.65 10.77
C ALA A 21 2.27 40.16 9.73
N TYR A 22 3.27 40.97 9.42
CA TYR A 22 4.31 40.63 8.44
C TYR A 22 5.51 39.84 9.02
N GLY A 23 5.57 39.58 10.31
CA GLY A 23 6.68 38.92 10.99
C GLY A 23 6.30 37.61 11.72
N GLN A 24 5.04 37.22 11.68
CA GLN A 24 4.60 36.02 12.39
C GLN A 24 4.98 34.77 11.58
N LYS A 25 5.74 33.87 12.22
CA LYS A 25 5.99 32.53 11.67
C LYS A 25 4.66 31.81 11.51
N GLN A 26 4.37 31.36 10.31
CA GLN A 26 3.19 30.57 10.00
C GLN A 26 3.59 29.10 9.93
N GLU A 27 2.72 28.22 10.35
CA GLU A 27 2.97 26.78 10.31
C GLU A 27 1.82 26.04 9.64
N VAL A 28 2.17 25.02 8.86
CA VAL A 28 1.25 24.03 8.32
C VAL A 28 1.56 22.70 9.00
N HIS A 29 0.52 22.11 9.59
CA HIS A 29 0.61 20.82 10.26
C HIS A 29 -0.16 19.77 9.47
N ILE A 30 0.47 18.60 9.26
CA ILE A 30 -0.08 17.48 8.49
C ILE A 30 0.07 16.20 9.30
N LEU A 31 -0.99 15.41 9.37
CA LEU A 31 -0.95 14.02 9.80
C LEU A 31 -0.95 13.15 8.53
N ALA A 32 0.14 12.46 8.28
CA ALA A 32 0.35 11.64 7.09
C ALA A 32 0.31 10.14 7.43
N VAL A 33 -0.38 9.38 6.59
CA VAL A 33 -0.42 7.92 6.59
C VAL A 33 -0.23 7.39 5.17
N ASN A 34 0.09 6.11 5.03
CA ASN A 34 0.21 5.38 3.77
C ASN A 34 -0.05 3.90 4.00
N ASP A 35 -0.40 3.18 2.96
CA ASP A 35 -0.49 1.71 2.94
C ASP A 35 -1.23 1.14 4.16
N MET A 36 -2.41 1.72 4.46
CA MET A 36 -3.19 1.32 5.62
C MET A 36 -3.74 -0.09 5.50
N HIS A 37 -3.92 -0.59 4.27
CA HIS A 37 -4.35 -1.96 3.98
C HIS A 37 -5.50 -2.43 4.86
N ALA A 38 -6.55 -1.59 4.92
CA ALA A 38 -7.78 -1.84 5.66
C ALA A 38 -7.58 -2.23 7.14
N THR A 39 -6.51 -1.76 7.78
CA THR A 39 -6.24 -2.01 9.22
C THR A 39 -7.20 -1.18 10.08
N ILE A 40 -8.49 -1.52 10.01
CA ILE A 40 -9.59 -0.78 10.67
C ILE A 40 -9.44 -0.79 12.19
N GLU A 41 -8.82 -1.82 12.77
CA GLU A 41 -8.60 -1.99 14.20
C GLU A 41 -7.67 -0.91 14.80
N ALA A 42 -6.83 -0.30 13.99
CA ALA A 42 -5.95 0.79 14.42
C ALA A 42 -6.64 2.18 14.44
N PHE A 43 -7.83 2.29 13.81
CA PHE A 43 -8.52 3.57 13.64
C PHE A 43 -8.95 4.25 14.93
N PRO A 44 -9.35 3.57 16.01
CA PRO A 44 -9.67 4.22 17.28
C PRO A 44 -8.49 5.05 17.82
N LYS A 45 -7.26 4.53 17.70
CA LYS A 45 -6.04 5.24 18.10
C LYS A 45 -5.62 6.29 17.08
N LEU A 46 -5.71 6.02 15.79
CA LEU A 46 -5.47 7.01 14.74
C LEU A 46 -6.36 8.25 14.92
N ALA A 47 -7.65 8.02 15.16
CA ALA A 47 -8.60 9.10 15.43
C ALA A 47 -8.22 9.91 16.68
N ALA A 48 -7.81 9.24 17.77
CA ALA A 48 -7.38 9.93 19.00
C ALA A 48 -6.09 10.74 18.78
N ILE A 49 -5.15 10.27 17.95
CA ILE A 49 -3.97 11.04 17.53
C ILE A 49 -4.40 12.28 16.75
N ALA A 50 -5.26 12.11 15.72
CA ALA A 50 -5.78 13.22 14.93
C ALA A 50 -6.50 14.27 15.82
N ASP A 51 -7.36 13.82 16.72
CA ASP A 51 -8.08 14.69 17.67
C ASP A 51 -7.12 15.45 18.61
N SER A 52 -6.07 14.78 19.08
CA SER A 52 -5.05 15.40 19.93
C SER A 52 -4.25 16.47 19.19
N LEU A 53 -3.90 16.21 17.94
CA LEU A 53 -3.22 17.19 17.09
C LEU A 53 -4.15 18.35 16.72
N ARG A 54 -5.42 18.11 16.41
CA ARG A 54 -6.39 19.18 16.10
C ARG A 54 -6.64 20.13 17.25
N LYS A 55 -6.56 19.66 18.50
CA LYS A 55 -6.63 20.54 19.67
C LYS A 55 -5.50 21.56 19.71
N LEU A 56 -4.32 21.18 19.21
CA LEU A 56 -3.14 22.05 19.14
C LEU A 56 -3.11 22.84 17.83
N TYR A 57 -3.52 22.21 16.74
CA TYR A 57 -3.45 22.70 15.37
C TYR A 57 -4.82 22.54 14.68
N PRO A 58 -5.78 23.47 14.89
CA PRO A 58 -7.17 23.32 14.41
C PRO A 58 -7.30 23.13 12.89
N SER A 59 -6.33 23.63 12.10
CA SER A 59 -6.28 23.50 10.64
C SER A 59 -5.40 22.34 10.17
N LEU A 60 -5.24 21.30 11.01
CA LEU A 60 -4.50 20.07 10.66
C LEU A 60 -5.05 19.45 9.37
N LEU A 61 -4.18 19.19 8.39
CA LEU A 61 -4.51 18.36 7.25
C LEU A 61 -4.23 16.88 7.57
N VAL A 62 -5.14 15.99 7.19
CA VAL A 62 -4.94 14.53 7.29
C VAL A 62 -4.90 13.96 5.87
N LEU A 63 -3.75 13.38 5.51
CA LEU A 63 -3.45 12.94 4.14
C LEU A 63 -3.03 11.46 4.13
N SER A 64 -3.47 10.73 3.10
CA SER A 64 -3.02 9.36 2.83
C SER A 64 -2.29 9.28 1.49
N ALA A 65 -1.16 8.57 1.46
CA ALA A 65 -0.43 8.29 0.23
C ALA A 65 -0.94 7.05 -0.53
N GLY A 66 -2.19 6.63 -0.33
CA GLY A 66 -2.83 5.53 -1.06
C GLY A 66 -2.71 4.17 -0.36
N ASP A 67 -3.21 3.14 -1.04
CA ASP A 67 -3.36 1.77 -0.53
C ASP A 67 -4.09 1.74 0.82
N ASN A 68 -5.25 2.39 0.85
CA ASN A 68 -6.09 2.45 2.05
C ASN A 68 -6.82 1.13 2.30
N ARG A 69 -7.14 0.40 1.24
CA ARG A 69 -7.95 -0.82 1.24
C ARG A 69 -7.10 -2.07 1.01
N THR A 70 -7.73 -3.22 1.03
CA THR A 70 -7.20 -4.56 0.74
C THR A 70 -6.24 -5.10 1.80
N GLY A 71 -6.70 -6.16 2.44
CA GLY A 71 -5.94 -6.92 3.44
C GLY A 71 -6.67 -7.14 4.76
N ASN A 72 -7.96 -6.78 4.84
CA ASN A 72 -8.84 -7.09 5.95
C ASN A 72 -10.23 -7.51 5.43
N PRO A 73 -10.64 -8.77 5.59
CA PRO A 73 -11.91 -9.27 5.08
C PRO A 73 -13.14 -8.51 5.60
N LEU A 74 -13.10 -8.02 6.84
CA LEU A 74 -14.16 -7.21 7.43
C LEU A 74 -14.46 -5.94 6.63
N ASN A 75 -13.45 -5.42 5.94
CA ASN A 75 -13.55 -4.28 5.05
C ASN A 75 -13.82 -4.71 3.61
N ASP A 76 -13.03 -5.69 3.11
CA ASP A 76 -12.95 -6.01 1.69
C ASP A 76 -14.18 -6.78 1.22
N MET A 77 -14.78 -7.61 2.10
CA MET A 77 -15.99 -8.41 1.86
C MET A 77 -17.26 -7.80 2.46
N TYR A 78 -17.19 -6.58 2.97
CA TYR A 78 -18.39 -5.88 3.43
C TYR A 78 -19.41 -5.73 2.29
N GLU A 79 -20.71 -5.61 2.58
CA GLU A 79 -21.79 -5.50 1.59
C GLU A 79 -21.47 -4.51 0.45
N ILE A 80 -20.93 -3.33 0.82
CA ILE A 80 -20.27 -2.42 -0.11
C ILE A 80 -18.78 -2.51 0.19
N SER A 81 -18.05 -3.25 -0.64
CA SER A 81 -16.63 -3.50 -0.44
C SER A 81 -15.86 -2.21 -0.12
N SER A 82 -15.09 -2.22 0.99
CA SER A 82 -14.30 -1.10 1.52
C SER A 82 -15.08 0.10 2.07
N TYR A 83 -16.41 -0.01 2.22
CA TYR A 83 -17.20 1.02 2.91
C TYR A 83 -16.76 1.26 4.37
N PRO A 84 -16.44 0.22 5.19
CA PRO A 84 -15.92 0.44 6.53
C PRO A 84 -14.70 1.37 6.56
N MET A 85 -13.73 1.16 5.68
CA MET A 85 -12.52 1.99 5.60
C MET A 85 -12.84 3.44 5.25
N VAL A 86 -13.65 3.67 4.21
CA VAL A 86 -14.05 5.01 3.78
C VAL A 86 -14.84 5.72 4.90
N SER A 87 -15.75 5.01 5.57
CA SER A 87 -16.54 5.53 6.68
C SER A 87 -15.66 5.97 7.86
N LEU A 88 -14.66 5.14 8.21
CA LEU A 88 -13.68 5.46 9.26
C LEU A 88 -12.77 6.62 8.86
N MET A 89 -12.30 6.68 7.60
CA MET A 89 -11.54 7.82 7.08
C MET A 89 -12.33 9.13 7.15
N ASN A 90 -13.62 9.10 6.80
CA ASN A 90 -14.53 10.25 6.96
C ASN A 90 -14.61 10.69 8.42
N GLN A 91 -14.76 9.75 9.36
CA GLN A 91 -14.88 10.04 10.79
C GLN A 91 -13.59 10.61 11.37
N VAL A 92 -12.42 10.13 10.93
CA VAL A 92 -11.10 10.72 11.29
C VAL A 92 -10.92 12.10 10.65
N GLY A 93 -11.63 12.40 9.56
CA GLY A 93 -11.59 13.67 8.85
C GLY A 93 -10.39 13.78 7.93
N PHE A 94 -10.17 12.78 7.08
CA PHE A 94 -9.20 12.87 5.99
C PHE A 94 -9.59 13.99 5.03
N ASN A 95 -8.59 14.69 4.49
CA ASN A 95 -8.76 15.75 3.50
C ASN A 95 -8.53 15.27 2.07
N ALA A 96 -7.53 14.39 1.89
CA ALA A 96 -7.21 13.80 0.61
C ALA A 96 -6.45 12.48 0.74
N THR A 97 -6.52 11.68 -0.33
CA THR A 97 -5.71 10.48 -0.54
C THR A 97 -5.13 10.46 -1.94
N ALA A 98 -3.90 9.97 -2.11
CA ALA A 98 -3.46 9.46 -3.40
C ALA A 98 -4.25 8.19 -3.76
N VAL A 99 -4.23 7.81 -5.03
CA VAL A 99 -4.69 6.50 -5.48
C VAL A 99 -3.49 5.57 -5.45
N GLY A 100 -3.58 4.45 -4.73
CA GLY A 100 -2.61 3.37 -4.77
C GLY A 100 -3.08 2.24 -5.71
N ASN A 101 -2.24 1.21 -5.90
CA ASN A 101 -2.60 0.09 -6.78
C ASN A 101 -3.70 -0.80 -6.18
N HIS A 102 -3.77 -0.91 -4.86
CA HIS A 102 -4.81 -1.67 -4.17
C HIS A 102 -6.17 -0.98 -4.12
N GLU A 103 -6.30 0.30 -4.47
CA GLU A 103 -7.60 0.91 -4.73
C GLU A 103 -8.34 0.21 -5.89
N PHE A 104 -7.62 -0.52 -6.78
CA PHE A 104 -8.18 -1.24 -7.92
C PHE A 104 -8.39 -2.74 -7.71
N ASP A 105 -8.28 -3.26 -6.49
CA ASP A 105 -8.54 -4.68 -6.21
C ASP A 105 -10.03 -5.07 -6.30
N VAL A 106 -10.89 -4.12 -6.57
CA VAL A 106 -12.28 -4.32 -6.96
C VAL A 106 -12.55 -3.72 -8.33
N LYS A 107 -13.55 -4.26 -9.04
CA LYS A 107 -13.92 -3.83 -10.39
C LYS A 107 -14.36 -2.37 -10.51
N SER A 108 -14.72 -1.70 -9.43
CA SER A 108 -15.11 -0.29 -9.46
C SER A 108 -14.81 0.42 -8.16
N LEU A 109 -13.96 1.44 -8.24
CA LEU A 109 -13.70 2.41 -7.17
C LEU A 109 -14.79 3.51 -7.11
N ALA A 110 -15.55 3.71 -8.20
CA ALA A 110 -16.50 4.80 -8.34
C ALA A 110 -17.57 4.86 -7.22
N PRO A 111 -18.22 3.74 -6.80
CA PRO A 111 -19.20 3.80 -5.72
C PRO A 111 -18.61 4.31 -4.41
N LEU A 112 -17.37 3.93 -4.07
CA LEU A 112 -16.72 4.35 -2.84
C LEU A 112 -16.44 5.85 -2.80
N MET A 113 -16.11 6.46 -3.95
CA MET A 113 -15.90 7.91 -4.06
C MET A 113 -17.17 8.69 -3.71
N GLY A 114 -18.35 8.12 -3.97
CA GLY A 114 -19.63 8.71 -3.59
C GLY A 114 -19.86 8.79 -2.08
N TYR A 115 -19.23 7.93 -1.30
CA TYR A 115 -19.29 7.93 0.17
C TYR A 115 -18.16 8.73 0.83
N SER A 116 -17.15 9.16 0.07
CA SER A 116 -15.97 9.84 0.61
C SER A 116 -16.20 11.34 0.79
N ASN A 117 -15.83 11.86 1.96
CA ASN A 117 -15.80 13.30 2.25
C ASN A 117 -14.44 13.93 1.94
N PHE A 118 -13.51 13.17 1.38
CA PHE A 118 -12.15 13.57 1.01
C PHE A 118 -11.92 13.42 -0.49
N SER A 119 -10.87 14.07 -1.00
CA SER A 119 -10.54 14.05 -2.42
C SER A 119 -9.58 12.91 -2.77
N TYR A 120 -9.85 12.18 -3.88
CA TYR A 120 -8.86 11.29 -4.51
C TYR A 120 -8.03 12.10 -5.51
N ILE A 121 -6.70 12.02 -5.39
CA ILE A 121 -5.76 12.82 -6.18
C ILE A 121 -4.83 11.89 -6.97
N CYS A 122 -4.82 12.01 -8.30
CA CYS A 122 -3.89 11.30 -9.16
C CYS A 122 -3.69 12.03 -10.50
N ALA A 123 -2.48 12.49 -10.78
CA ALA A 123 -2.16 13.28 -11.96
C ALA A 123 -1.73 12.44 -13.18
N ASN A 124 -1.27 11.21 -12.96
CA ASN A 124 -0.78 10.32 -14.02
C ASN A 124 -1.77 9.21 -14.42
N MET A 125 -3.02 9.34 -14.00
CA MET A 125 -4.15 8.47 -14.32
C MET A 125 -5.20 9.22 -15.13
N PHE A 126 -5.70 8.60 -16.21
CA PHE A 126 -6.64 9.20 -17.15
C PHE A 126 -7.81 8.23 -17.39
N PRO A 127 -8.83 8.22 -16.51
CA PRO A 127 -9.99 7.37 -16.69
C PRO A 127 -10.85 7.84 -17.88
N SER A 128 -11.50 6.88 -18.52
CA SER A 128 -12.58 7.21 -19.46
C SER A 128 -13.78 7.78 -18.69
N PRO A 129 -14.66 8.58 -19.34
CA PRO A 129 -15.88 9.09 -18.69
C PRO A 129 -16.78 7.98 -18.11
N GLU A 130 -16.80 6.81 -18.76
CA GLU A 130 -17.62 5.67 -18.38
C GLU A 130 -17.13 4.99 -17.07
N ALA A 131 -15.87 5.19 -16.70
CA ALA A 131 -15.32 4.69 -15.44
C ALA A 131 -15.96 5.36 -14.21
N GLY A 132 -16.60 6.54 -14.38
CA GLY A 132 -17.32 7.24 -13.32
C GLY A 132 -16.44 7.70 -12.15
N LEU A 133 -15.11 7.79 -12.33
CA LEU A 133 -14.15 8.10 -11.28
C LEU A 133 -14.02 9.62 -11.09
N ASN A 134 -14.29 10.09 -9.88
CA ASN A 134 -14.11 11.49 -9.49
C ASN A 134 -12.70 11.70 -8.90
N ILE A 135 -11.69 11.71 -9.78
CA ILE A 135 -10.28 11.91 -9.42
C ILE A 135 -9.79 13.22 -9.99
N VAL A 136 -9.09 14.00 -9.17
CA VAL A 136 -8.49 15.27 -9.59
C VAL A 136 -6.95 15.13 -9.63
N PRO A 137 -6.26 15.75 -10.60
CA PRO A 137 -4.80 15.66 -10.68
C PRO A 137 -4.11 16.40 -9.52
N THR A 138 -4.73 17.47 -9.04
CA THR A 138 -4.19 18.35 -7.99
C THR A 138 -5.31 18.87 -7.10
N LYS A 139 -4.98 19.21 -5.87
CA LYS A 139 -5.88 19.87 -4.91
C LYS A 139 -5.14 20.98 -4.17
N VAL A 140 -5.81 22.11 -3.94
CA VAL A 140 -5.27 23.19 -3.11
C VAL A 140 -6.15 23.34 -1.88
N PHE A 141 -5.53 23.37 -0.71
CA PHE A 141 -6.18 23.65 0.58
C PHE A 141 -5.72 25.02 1.08
N ASP A 142 -6.64 25.80 1.60
CA ASP A 142 -6.34 27.00 2.34
C ASP A 142 -6.19 26.66 3.84
N VAL A 143 -4.99 26.81 4.36
CA VAL A 143 -4.65 26.57 5.76
C VAL A 143 -4.30 27.92 6.39
N ASN A 144 -5.29 28.60 6.96
CA ASN A 144 -5.11 29.93 7.58
C ASN A 144 -4.46 30.97 6.64
N GLY A 145 -4.87 30.98 5.36
CA GLY A 145 -4.36 31.86 4.33
C GLY A 145 -3.10 31.33 3.61
N ILE A 146 -2.57 30.16 4.00
CA ILE A 146 -1.47 29.46 3.31
C ILE A 146 -2.07 28.51 2.28
N LYS A 147 -1.67 28.67 1.02
CA LYS A 147 -2.08 27.78 -0.08
C LYS A 147 -1.21 26.54 -0.12
N VAL A 148 -1.75 25.41 0.34
CA VAL A 148 -1.11 24.10 0.30
C VAL A 148 -1.57 23.37 -0.95
N GLY A 149 -0.70 23.28 -1.96
CA GLY A 149 -0.98 22.57 -3.21
C GLY A 149 -0.42 21.15 -3.18
N ILE A 150 -1.26 20.20 -3.58
CA ILE A 150 -0.97 18.78 -3.58
C ILE A 150 -1.11 18.24 -5.01
N ILE A 151 -0.13 17.46 -5.46
CA ILE A 151 -0.18 16.65 -6.68
C ILE A 151 -0.16 15.19 -6.23
N GLY A 152 -1.07 14.34 -6.75
CA GLY A 152 -1.05 12.89 -6.50
C GLY A 152 -0.42 12.13 -7.65
N VAL A 153 0.26 11.02 -7.37
CA VAL A 153 0.77 10.08 -8.40
C VAL A 153 0.69 8.63 -7.92
N ILE A 154 0.54 7.72 -8.90
CA ILE A 154 0.50 6.28 -8.71
C ILE A 154 1.64 5.60 -9.49
N GLN A 155 2.11 4.48 -8.96
CA GLN A 155 3.09 3.59 -9.61
C GLN A 155 2.56 3.06 -10.95
N VAL A 156 3.45 2.96 -11.94
CA VAL A 156 3.18 2.36 -13.25
C VAL A 156 4.31 1.42 -13.61
N ASN A 157 3.97 0.14 -13.78
CA ASN A 157 4.92 -0.91 -14.13
C ASN A 157 5.30 -0.90 -15.62
N SER A 158 6.17 -1.83 -16.03
CA SER A 158 6.63 -1.97 -17.41
C SER A 158 5.52 -2.30 -18.44
N MET A 159 4.35 -2.75 -17.97
CA MET A 159 3.17 -3.00 -18.79
C MET A 159 2.26 -1.75 -18.93
N GLY A 160 2.67 -0.61 -18.41
CA GLY A 160 1.95 0.67 -18.52
C GLY A 160 0.73 0.78 -17.60
N ARG A 161 0.67 0.03 -16.51
CA ARG A 161 -0.43 0.06 -15.52
C ARG A 161 0.10 -0.15 -14.10
N PRO A 162 -0.68 0.16 -13.06
CA PRO A 162 -0.36 -0.20 -11.68
C PRO A 162 -0.26 -1.73 -11.48
N ASP A 163 0.37 -2.15 -10.39
CA ASP A 163 0.46 -3.56 -10.00
C ASP A 163 -0.89 -4.04 -9.43
N THR A 164 -1.85 -4.26 -10.34
CA THR A 164 -3.19 -4.79 -10.08
C THR A 164 -3.65 -5.70 -11.21
N HIS A 165 -4.79 -6.40 -11.02
CA HIS A 165 -5.35 -7.22 -12.10
C HIS A 165 -5.74 -6.32 -13.30
N PRO A 166 -5.35 -6.66 -14.53
CA PRO A 166 -5.55 -5.79 -15.70
C PRO A 166 -7.02 -5.45 -15.97
N GLU A 167 -7.95 -6.36 -15.69
CA GLU A 167 -9.38 -6.13 -15.86
C GLU A 167 -9.94 -5.06 -14.91
N ASN A 168 -9.29 -4.85 -13.75
CA ASN A 168 -9.74 -3.85 -12.77
C ASN A 168 -9.41 -2.42 -13.19
N VAL A 169 -8.55 -2.25 -14.19
CA VAL A 169 -8.13 -0.94 -14.72
C VAL A 169 -8.49 -0.78 -16.21
N GLU A 170 -9.40 -1.61 -16.71
CA GLU A 170 -9.90 -1.48 -18.08
C GLU A 170 -10.56 -0.11 -18.28
N GLY A 171 -10.29 0.54 -19.42
CA GLY A 171 -10.77 1.90 -19.70
C GLY A 171 -10.00 3.01 -18.97
N ILE A 172 -8.91 2.69 -18.27
CA ILE A 172 -8.07 3.67 -17.60
C ILE A 172 -6.68 3.67 -18.25
N ARG A 173 -6.22 4.82 -18.69
CA ARG A 173 -4.87 5.01 -19.22
C ARG A 173 -3.98 5.60 -18.12
N PHE A 174 -2.77 5.07 -17.99
CA PHE A 174 -1.74 5.55 -17.08
C PHE A 174 -0.52 6.04 -17.86
N THR A 175 0.30 6.85 -17.23
CA THR A 175 1.62 7.25 -17.75
C THR A 175 2.61 7.34 -16.59
N GLN A 176 3.89 7.25 -16.89
CA GLN A 176 4.92 7.37 -15.85
C GLN A 176 4.81 8.72 -15.11
N PRO A 177 4.95 8.75 -13.77
CA PRO A 177 4.79 9.96 -12.95
C PRO A 177 5.62 11.15 -13.43
N GLU A 178 6.88 10.91 -13.75
CA GLU A 178 7.84 11.93 -14.21
C GLU A 178 7.40 12.64 -15.51
N ASN A 179 6.57 11.99 -16.33
CA ASN A 179 6.09 12.57 -17.58
C ASN A 179 4.95 13.61 -17.37
N VAL A 180 4.35 13.65 -16.19
CA VAL A 180 3.23 14.55 -15.87
C VAL A 180 3.58 15.63 -14.85
N ILE A 181 4.39 15.33 -13.84
CA ILE A 181 4.69 16.23 -12.72
C ILE A 181 5.19 17.59 -13.20
N GLY A 182 6.11 17.61 -14.18
CA GLY A 182 6.67 18.84 -14.73
C GLY A 182 5.64 19.83 -15.28
N ARG A 183 4.46 19.35 -15.73
CA ARG A 183 3.38 20.18 -16.27
C ARG A 183 2.75 21.09 -15.22
N TYR A 184 2.86 20.72 -13.93
CA TYR A 184 2.29 21.46 -12.82
C TYR A 184 3.23 22.50 -12.21
N GLN A 185 4.51 22.56 -12.64
CA GLN A 185 5.49 23.51 -12.11
C GLN A 185 5.05 24.98 -12.26
N ALA A 186 4.42 25.33 -13.39
CA ALA A 186 3.90 26.67 -13.59
C ALA A 186 2.73 27.00 -12.66
N LEU A 187 1.81 26.05 -12.47
CA LEU A 187 0.67 26.17 -11.56
C LEU A 187 1.13 26.30 -10.11
N SER A 188 2.14 25.52 -9.72
CA SER A 188 2.66 25.47 -8.33
C SER A 188 3.31 26.77 -7.86
N LYS A 189 3.60 27.72 -8.78
CA LYS A 189 4.07 29.05 -8.38
C LYS A 189 3.04 29.87 -7.59
N ASN A 190 1.77 29.47 -7.67
CA ASN A 190 0.68 30.08 -6.91
C ASN A 190 0.44 29.41 -5.55
N TRP A 191 1.25 28.44 -5.17
CA TRP A 191 1.17 27.71 -3.91
C TRP A 191 2.30 28.11 -2.98
N ASP A 192 2.00 28.27 -1.70
CA ASP A 192 2.99 28.58 -0.67
C ASP A 192 3.72 27.31 -0.21
N VAL A 193 2.99 26.19 -0.13
CA VAL A 193 3.52 24.84 0.15
C VAL A 193 3.20 23.89 -1.00
N LYS A 194 4.17 23.07 -1.41
CA LYS A 194 4.10 22.17 -2.55
C LYS A 194 4.37 20.75 -2.11
N ILE A 195 3.35 19.89 -2.21
CA ILE A 195 3.39 18.50 -1.74
C ILE A 195 3.19 17.55 -2.91
N LEU A 196 4.03 16.52 -3.00
CA LEU A 196 3.78 15.33 -3.77
C LEU A 196 3.19 14.27 -2.84
N LEU A 197 1.96 13.83 -3.11
CA LEU A 197 1.32 12.71 -2.44
C LEU A 197 1.52 11.48 -3.33
N SER A 198 2.50 10.67 -2.97
CA SER A 198 3.14 9.72 -3.87
C SER A 198 2.84 8.27 -3.50
N HIS A 199 2.38 7.48 -4.48
CA HIS A 199 2.25 6.03 -4.31
C HIS A 199 3.09 5.30 -5.36
N ILE A 200 4.43 5.53 -5.34
CA ILE A 200 5.33 4.98 -6.36
C ILE A 200 6.51 4.18 -5.79
N GLY A 201 6.78 4.30 -4.50
CA GLY A 201 7.91 3.68 -3.82
C GLY A 201 9.00 4.68 -3.41
N TYR A 202 9.76 4.33 -2.37
CA TYR A 202 10.76 5.23 -1.77
C TYR A 202 11.92 5.55 -2.72
N GLN A 203 12.39 4.58 -3.51
CA GLN A 203 13.49 4.81 -4.46
C GLN A 203 13.07 5.79 -5.56
N GLU A 204 11.86 5.63 -6.07
CA GLU A 204 11.27 6.52 -7.05
C GLU A 204 10.99 7.92 -6.44
N ASP A 205 10.62 8.00 -5.16
CA ASP A 205 10.46 9.27 -4.45
C ASP A 205 11.78 10.04 -4.33
N LEU A 206 12.91 9.35 -4.13
CA LEU A 206 14.24 9.95 -4.16
C LEU A 206 14.55 10.56 -5.54
N GLU A 207 14.24 9.83 -6.62
CA GLU A 207 14.40 10.32 -8.00
C GLU A 207 13.48 11.51 -8.29
N MET A 208 12.24 11.50 -7.78
CA MET A 208 11.33 12.64 -7.92
C MET A 208 11.84 13.88 -7.19
N ALA A 209 12.43 13.74 -6.00
CA ALA A 209 13.04 14.84 -5.26
C ALA A 209 14.25 15.42 -6.00
N GLU A 210 15.06 14.58 -6.65
CA GLU A 210 16.18 15.01 -7.50
C GLU A 210 15.72 15.79 -8.73
N ARG A 211 14.73 15.24 -9.44
CA ARG A 211 14.23 15.78 -10.71
C ARG A 211 13.34 17.01 -10.53
N PHE A 212 12.62 17.09 -9.40
CA PHE A 212 11.65 18.15 -9.11
C PHE A 212 11.89 18.80 -7.73
N PRO A 213 13.04 19.45 -7.51
CA PRO A 213 13.43 20.03 -6.21
C PRO A 213 12.58 21.22 -5.77
N TRP A 214 11.56 21.57 -6.53
CA TRP A 214 10.58 22.59 -6.17
C TRP A 214 9.48 22.10 -5.23
N PHE A 215 9.40 20.80 -4.93
CA PHE A 215 8.57 20.29 -3.85
C PHE A 215 9.15 20.63 -2.48
N ASP A 216 8.29 20.93 -1.53
CA ASP A 216 8.67 21.09 -0.13
C ASP A 216 8.65 19.75 0.60
N LEU A 217 7.71 18.87 0.22
CA LEU A 217 7.42 17.61 0.89
C LEU A 217 6.98 16.55 -0.12
N ILE A 218 7.44 15.32 0.06
CA ILE A 218 6.90 14.11 -0.54
C ILE A 218 6.36 13.23 0.59
N ILE A 219 5.09 12.86 0.52
CA ILE A 219 4.48 11.85 1.39
C ILE A 219 4.35 10.60 0.54
N GLY A 220 5.20 9.60 0.80
CA GLY A 220 5.35 8.40 0.00
C GLY A 220 4.55 7.20 0.52
N GLY A 221 4.39 6.20 -0.36
CA GLY A 221 3.77 4.91 -0.10
C GLY A 221 4.32 3.82 -1.01
N HIS A 222 3.61 2.70 -1.15
CA HIS A 222 3.86 1.55 -2.03
C HIS A 222 4.97 0.60 -1.57
N SER A 223 6.17 1.09 -1.27
CA SER A 223 7.30 0.23 -0.87
C SER A 223 7.32 -0.15 0.61
N HIS A 224 6.37 0.37 1.41
CA HIS A 224 6.26 0.11 2.86
C HIS A 224 7.53 0.44 3.66
N THR A 225 8.33 1.40 3.20
CA THR A 225 9.61 1.76 3.80
C THR A 225 9.39 2.62 5.04
N GLN A 226 9.80 2.12 6.22
CA GLN A 226 9.74 2.93 7.44
C GLN A 226 10.91 3.91 7.45
N LEU A 227 10.61 5.19 7.29
CA LEU A 227 11.59 6.27 7.49
C LEU A 227 11.57 6.73 8.93
N THR A 228 12.55 7.56 9.32
CA THR A 228 12.70 8.10 10.67
C THR A 228 12.79 9.63 10.65
N ALA A 229 12.67 10.25 11.82
CA ALA A 229 12.81 11.70 11.95
C ALA A 229 14.24 12.21 11.65
N GLU A 230 15.21 11.30 11.56
CA GLU A 230 16.62 11.58 11.29
C GLU A 230 16.96 11.54 9.80
N GLU A 231 16.00 11.14 8.94
CA GLU A 231 16.21 11.12 7.49
C GLU A 231 16.60 12.50 6.97
N PRO A 232 17.69 12.59 6.20
CA PRO A 232 18.13 13.86 5.65
C PRO A 232 17.16 14.37 4.60
N LEU A 233 17.13 15.69 4.41
CA LEU A 233 16.46 16.27 3.26
C LEU A 233 17.17 15.83 1.97
N HIS A 234 16.39 15.25 1.04
CA HIS A 234 16.93 14.84 -0.25
C HIS A 234 16.76 15.99 -1.26
N ASN A 235 17.86 16.56 -1.73
CA ASN A 235 17.87 17.76 -2.58
C ASN A 235 16.98 18.91 -2.04
N GLY A 236 16.92 19.06 -0.72
CA GLY A 236 16.11 20.07 -0.05
C GLY A 236 14.64 19.67 0.16
N VAL A 237 14.19 18.54 -0.35
CA VAL A 237 12.83 18.00 -0.18
C VAL A 237 12.79 17.08 1.04
N LEU A 238 11.77 17.25 1.90
CA LEU A 238 11.50 16.29 2.97
C LEU A 238 10.72 15.10 2.37
N ILE A 239 11.18 13.87 2.61
CA ILE A 239 10.46 12.66 2.21
C ILE A 239 10.03 11.92 3.46
N THR A 240 8.78 11.48 3.51
CA THR A 240 8.22 10.68 4.62
C THR A 240 7.50 9.46 4.08
N GLN A 241 7.69 8.32 4.73
CA GLN A 241 6.93 7.10 4.48
C GLN A 241 6.88 6.26 5.76
N ASN A 242 5.78 5.56 5.99
CA ASN A 242 5.62 4.62 7.09
C ASN A 242 5.58 3.18 6.55
N LYS A 243 5.88 2.23 7.42
CA LYS A 243 5.57 0.83 7.17
C LYS A 243 4.05 0.68 7.04
N ASN A 244 3.62 -0.31 6.24
CA ASN A 244 2.21 -0.63 6.04
C ASN A 244 1.47 -1.02 7.33
N ARG A 245 0.12 -0.98 7.28
CA ARG A 245 -0.80 -1.42 8.36
C ARG A 245 -0.74 -0.58 9.64
N LEU A 246 -0.45 0.73 9.51
CA LEU A 246 -0.55 1.71 10.60
C LEU A 246 0.25 1.40 11.88
N PRO A 247 1.45 0.83 11.86
CA PRO A 247 2.26 0.77 13.08
C PRO A 247 2.70 2.15 13.53
N MET A 248 2.92 3.05 12.57
CA MET A 248 3.32 4.44 12.75
C MET A 248 2.44 5.37 11.93
N VAL A 249 2.32 6.61 12.37
CA VAL A 249 1.81 7.75 11.59
C VAL A 249 2.79 8.91 11.71
N THR A 250 2.82 9.81 10.72
CA THR A 250 3.79 10.91 10.71
C THR A 250 3.09 12.25 10.91
N HIS A 251 3.45 12.96 11.98
CA HIS A 251 3.11 14.36 12.15
C HIS A 251 4.19 15.22 11.51
N ILE A 252 3.82 16.01 10.51
CA ILE A 252 4.73 16.87 9.75
C ILE A 252 4.41 18.32 10.09
N SER A 253 5.45 19.12 10.37
CA SER A 253 5.34 20.57 10.55
C SER A 253 6.22 21.30 9.55
N LEU A 254 5.63 22.24 8.81
CA LEU A 254 6.29 23.09 7.84
C LEU A 254 6.17 24.55 8.31
N THR A 255 7.31 25.17 8.64
CA THR A 255 7.33 26.58 9.06
C THR A 255 7.59 27.47 7.85
N LEU A 256 6.77 28.50 7.69
CA LEU A 256 6.88 29.46 6.61
C LEU A 256 7.32 30.83 7.13
N GLU A 257 8.21 31.46 6.38
CA GLU A 257 8.60 32.85 6.55
C GLU A 257 8.47 33.58 5.20
N LYS A 258 7.71 34.65 5.18
CA LYS A 258 7.44 35.42 3.95
C LYS A 258 6.90 34.58 2.78
N GLY A 259 5.97 33.65 3.08
CA GLY A 259 5.34 32.76 2.10
C GLY A 259 6.25 31.65 1.53
N LYS A 260 7.37 31.37 2.18
CA LYS A 260 8.28 30.27 1.78
C LYS A 260 8.54 29.33 2.95
N VAL A 261 8.57 28.05 2.69
CA VAL A 261 8.93 27.03 3.67
C VAL A 261 10.40 27.15 4.00
N THR A 262 10.71 27.40 5.29
CA THR A 262 12.07 27.59 5.80
C THR A 262 12.52 26.46 6.73
N LYS A 263 11.56 25.74 7.36
CA LYS A 263 11.85 24.59 8.23
C LYS A 263 10.85 23.48 7.96
N LYS A 264 11.35 22.25 7.94
CA LYS A 264 10.60 21.03 7.70
C LYS A 264 10.95 20.03 8.80
N LYS A 265 9.94 19.41 9.42
CA LYS A 265 10.13 18.43 10.50
C LYS A 265 9.11 17.31 10.35
N ALA A 266 9.53 16.08 10.54
CA ALA A 266 8.68 14.91 10.66
C ALA A 266 8.84 14.30 12.06
N GLU A 267 7.74 13.91 12.69
CA GLU A 267 7.69 13.18 13.96
C GLU A 267 6.85 11.93 13.76
N TYR A 268 7.45 10.76 14.02
CA TYR A 268 6.80 9.48 13.85
C TYR A 268 6.16 9.04 15.17
N ILE A 269 4.85 8.80 15.15
CA ILE A 269 4.04 8.46 16.32
C ILE A 269 3.65 6.98 16.21
N GLU A 270 4.05 6.16 17.17
CA GLU A 270 3.67 4.76 17.23
C GLU A 270 2.20 4.62 17.65
N VAL A 271 1.36 4.14 16.73
CA VAL A 271 -0.10 4.09 16.92
C VAL A 271 -0.47 3.18 18.09
N LYS A 272 0.11 1.99 18.17
CA LYS A 272 -0.19 1.01 19.23
C LYS A 272 0.09 1.55 20.64
N LYS A 273 1.13 2.39 20.79
CA LYS A 273 1.53 2.98 22.08
C LYS A 273 0.76 4.23 22.45
N PHE A 274 -0.05 4.79 21.54
CA PHE A 274 -0.84 5.98 21.88
C PHE A 274 -1.82 5.68 23.01
N PRO A 275 -1.87 6.50 24.07
CA PRO A 275 -2.56 6.14 25.32
C PRO A 275 -4.08 6.17 25.24
N ASN A 276 -4.64 6.93 24.29
CA ASN A 276 -6.07 7.14 24.18
C ASN A 276 -6.66 6.52 22.92
N GLU A 277 -7.96 6.25 22.95
CA GLU A 277 -8.76 5.81 21.81
C GLU A 277 -9.98 6.73 21.65
N ASN A 278 -10.39 6.96 20.41
CA ASN A 278 -11.66 7.63 20.12
C ASN A 278 -12.80 6.61 20.28
N LYS A 279 -13.68 6.82 21.26
CA LYS A 279 -14.76 5.87 21.60
C LYS A 279 -15.78 5.68 20.49
N LEU A 280 -16.09 6.71 19.71
CA LEU A 280 -17.03 6.61 18.60
C LEU A 280 -16.43 5.74 17.49
N VAL A 281 -15.17 5.98 17.15
CA VAL A 281 -14.48 5.18 16.14
C VAL A 281 -14.28 3.73 16.61
N ALA A 282 -14.04 3.49 17.91
CA ALA A 282 -14.01 2.15 18.46
C ALA A 282 -15.36 1.42 18.29
N ALA A 283 -16.46 2.08 18.62
CA ALA A 283 -17.81 1.50 18.42
C ALA A 283 -18.14 1.25 16.94
N MET A 284 -17.63 2.06 16.02
CA MET A 284 -17.77 1.81 14.58
C MET A 284 -16.98 0.57 14.15
N VAL A 285 -15.74 0.41 14.63
CA VAL A 285 -14.90 -0.77 14.35
C VAL A 285 -15.56 -2.03 14.92
N ASP A 286 -16.04 -1.98 16.16
CA ASP A 286 -16.77 -3.09 16.78
C ASP A 286 -17.98 -3.53 15.93
N HIS A 287 -18.77 -2.55 15.45
CA HIS A 287 -19.91 -2.81 14.58
C HIS A 287 -19.51 -3.51 13.27
N PHE A 288 -18.44 -3.04 12.61
CA PHE A 288 -17.95 -3.67 11.37
C PHE A 288 -17.31 -5.05 11.59
N SER A 289 -16.85 -5.32 12.82
CA SER A 289 -16.18 -6.58 13.18
C SER A 289 -17.13 -7.64 13.76
N ASP A 290 -18.41 -7.32 13.95
CA ASP A 290 -19.37 -8.23 14.61
C ASP A 290 -20.08 -9.14 13.62
N ASP A 291 -19.32 -9.89 12.81
CA ASP A 291 -19.87 -10.91 11.91
C ASP A 291 -19.38 -12.31 12.32
N PRO A 292 -20.28 -13.22 12.74
CA PRO A 292 -19.95 -14.60 13.14
C PRO A 292 -19.27 -15.42 12.03
N PHE A 293 -19.52 -15.10 10.76
CA PHE A 293 -18.89 -15.78 9.61
C PHE A 293 -17.35 -15.72 9.71
N PHE A 294 -16.81 -14.54 9.98
CA PHE A 294 -15.36 -14.36 10.05
C PHE A 294 -14.72 -14.99 11.30
N LYS A 295 -15.52 -15.21 12.36
CA LYS A 295 -15.08 -15.83 13.62
C LYS A 295 -15.05 -17.35 13.58
N ARG A 296 -15.59 -17.99 12.53
CA ARG A 296 -15.63 -19.44 12.38
C ARG A 296 -14.21 -20.02 12.32
N VAL A 297 -13.90 -20.94 13.25
CA VAL A 297 -12.64 -21.67 13.27
C VAL A 297 -12.62 -22.71 12.17
N VAL A 298 -11.55 -22.80 11.41
CA VAL A 298 -11.36 -23.70 10.26
C VAL A 298 -10.35 -24.78 10.59
N ALA A 299 -9.24 -24.41 11.27
CA ALA A 299 -8.16 -25.31 11.67
C ALA A 299 -7.39 -24.71 12.84
N GLN A 300 -6.29 -25.37 13.24
CA GLN A 300 -5.35 -24.86 14.24
C GLN A 300 -3.92 -24.86 13.72
N ALA A 301 -3.18 -23.79 13.99
CA ALA A 301 -1.73 -23.73 13.84
C ALA A 301 -1.07 -24.27 15.11
N GLU A 302 -0.30 -25.36 14.99
CA GLU A 302 0.41 -25.98 16.12
C GLU A 302 1.47 -25.03 16.70
N GLU A 303 2.16 -24.29 15.82
CA GLU A 303 3.17 -23.29 16.17
C GLU A 303 2.90 -21.96 15.42
N PRO A 304 3.39 -20.82 15.93
CA PRO A 304 3.23 -19.56 15.22
C PRO A 304 4.04 -19.55 13.91
N PHE A 305 3.44 -19.07 12.84
CA PHE A 305 4.14 -18.79 11.59
C PHE A 305 4.65 -17.35 11.65
N LYS A 306 5.98 -17.17 11.64
CA LYS A 306 6.66 -15.91 11.97
C LYS A 306 7.01 -15.08 10.76
N ILE A 307 7.00 -15.68 9.57
CA ILE A 307 7.33 -15.03 8.31
C ILE A 307 6.30 -15.38 7.24
N LYS A 308 6.06 -14.46 6.36
CA LYS A 308 5.10 -14.54 5.26
C LYS A 308 5.26 -15.81 4.41
N ASP A 309 6.48 -16.23 4.16
CA ASP A 309 6.78 -17.40 3.34
C ASP A 309 6.11 -18.68 3.84
N GLN A 310 6.03 -18.86 5.17
CA GLN A 310 5.42 -20.05 5.79
C GLN A 310 3.94 -20.17 5.42
N MET A 311 3.23 -19.06 5.43
CA MET A 311 1.82 -18.99 5.02
C MET A 311 1.66 -19.17 3.52
N THR A 312 2.57 -18.61 2.70
CA THR A 312 2.54 -18.80 1.25
C THR A 312 2.83 -20.26 0.88
N TYR A 313 3.72 -20.96 1.60
CA TYR A 313 3.92 -22.40 1.40
C TYR A 313 2.69 -23.22 1.78
N MET A 314 1.98 -22.84 2.84
CA MET A 314 0.70 -23.47 3.21
C MET A 314 -0.34 -23.30 2.11
N LEU A 315 -0.48 -22.10 1.55
CA LEU A 315 -1.36 -21.82 0.41
C LEU A 315 -0.93 -22.64 -0.82
N CYS A 316 0.36 -22.71 -1.14
CA CYS A 316 0.87 -23.52 -2.25
C CYS A 316 0.54 -25.02 -2.08
N ASP A 317 0.67 -25.57 -0.87
CA ASP A 317 0.34 -26.96 -0.60
C ASP A 317 -1.17 -27.22 -0.69
N ALA A 318 -1.98 -26.28 -0.24
CA ALA A 318 -3.43 -26.35 -0.39
C ALA A 318 -3.83 -26.41 -1.89
N LEU A 319 -3.31 -25.48 -2.68
CA LEU A 319 -3.59 -25.44 -4.13
C LEU A 319 -3.08 -26.71 -4.83
N LEU A 320 -1.87 -27.15 -4.49
CA LEU A 320 -1.27 -28.36 -5.06
C LEU A 320 -2.13 -29.60 -4.75
N THR A 321 -2.55 -29.73 -3.51
CA THR A 321 -3.31 -30.90 -3.01
C THR A 321 -4.74 -30.91 -3.57
N GLU A 322 -5.47 -29.82 -3.41
CA GLU A 322 -6.87 -29.73 -3.83
C GLU A 322 -7.00 -29.66 -5.36
N GLY A 323 -6.03 -29.03 -6.05
CA GLY A 323 -5.97 -28.96 -7.50
C GLY A 323 -5.36 -30.19 -8.17
N GLN A 324 -4.87 -31.18 -7.40
CA GLN A 324 -4.21 -32.41 -7.91
C GLN A 324 -3.08 -32.10 -8.91
N GLY A 325 -2.24 -31.10 -8.57
CA GLY A 325 -1.11 -30.70 -9.40
C GLY A 325 0.19 -31.42 -9.07
N ASP A 326 1.18 -31.29 -9.95
CA ASP A 326 2.56 -31.70 -9.68
C ASP A 326 3.34 -30.58 -9.01
N ILE A 327 3.06 -29.33 -9.40
CA ILE A 327 3.76 -28.13 -8.96
C ILE A 327 2.75 -26.99 -8.72
N CYS A 328 2.97 -26.20 -7.68
CA CYS A 328 2.27 -24.94 -7.48
C CYS A 328 3.28 -23.78 -7.45
N ILE A 329 2.90 -22.65 -8.06
CA ILE A 329 3.66 -21.39 -8.02
C ILE A 329 2.72 -20.26 -7.61
N MET A 330 3.08 -19.53 -6.55
CA MET A 330 2.35 -18.35 -6.07
C MET A 330 3.29 -17.17 -5.93
N ASN A 331 2.82 -16.00 -6.34
CA ASN A 331 3.58 -14.76 -6.14
C ASN A 331 3.71 -14.41 -4.65
N ASN A 332 4.87 -13.87 -4.27
CA ASN A 332 5.13 -13.47 -2.88
C ASN A 332 4.13 -12.41 -2.36
N GLY A 333 3.66 -11.51 -3.25
CA GLY A 333 2.63 -10.51 -2.93
C GLY A 333 1.21 -11.10 -2.75
N GLY A 334 0.95 -12.35 -3.15
CA GLY A 334 -0.35 -13.01 -3.06
C GLY A 334 -0.78 -13.30 -1.61
N THR A 335 0.16 -13.47 -0.69
CA THR A 335 -0.12 -13.59 0.74
C THR A 335 0.00 -12.23 1.41
N ARG A 336 -1.01 -11.77 2.15
CA ARG A 336 -1.11 -10.38 2.65
C ARG A 336 -0.90 -10.20 4.15
N ILE A 337 -0.70 -11.26 4.92
CA ILE A 337 -0.32 -11.19 6.34
C ILE A 337 1.14 -11.59 6.52
N ASP A 338 1.83 -10.96 7.47
CA ASP A 338 3.26 -11.18 7.70
C ASP A 338 3.54 -12.31 8.70
N SER A 339 2.54 -12.67 9.52
CA SER A 339 2.64 -13.72 10.54
C SER A 339 1.25 -14.25 10.91
N LEU A 340 1.21 -15.46 11.47
CA LEU A 340 0.00 -16.09 12.02
C LEU A 340 0.35 -16.65 13.41
N SER A 341 -0.50 -16.37 14.41
CA SER A 341 -0.31 -16.88 15.77
C SER A 341 -0.58 -18.39 15.84
N ALA A 342 0.00 -19.06 16.83
CA ALA A 342 -0.44 -20.41 17.18
C ALA A 342 -1.87 -20.39 17.73
N GLY A 343 -2.60 -21.48 17.55
CA GLY A 343 -3.98 -21.65 17.97
C GLY A 343 -4.95 -21.63 16.79
N ASP A 344 -6.16 -21.15 17.01
CA ASP A 344 -7.23 -21.18 16.02
C ASP A 344 -6.91 -20.37 14.78
N ILE A 345 -7.15 -20.97 13.61
CA ILE A 345 -7.14 -20.32 12.31
C ILE A 345 -8.61 -20.10 11.92
N THR A 346 -9.00 -18.84 11.77
CA THR A 346 -10.38 -18.46 11.46
C THR A 346 -10.57 -18.18 9.96
N VAL A 347 -11.83 -18.07 9.52
CA VAL A 347 -12.16 -17.60 8.18
C VAL A 347 -11.56 -16.21 7.94
N HIS A 348 -11.57 -15.33 8.95
CA HIS A 348 -10.92 -14.03 8.87
C HIS A 348 -9.43 -14.16 8.49
N ASP A 349 -8.69 -15.07 9.16
CA ASP A 349 -7.25 -15.23 8.91
C ASP A 349 -6.98 -15.72 7.49
N ILE A 350 -7.78 -16.66 6.98
CA ILE A 350 -7.66 -17.16 5.60
C ILE A 350 -7.90 -16.05 4.58
N LEU A 351 -8.98 -15.29 4.74
CA LEU A 351 -9.34 -14.22 3.82
C LEU A 351 -8.42 -12.98 3.95
N ALA A 352 -7.85 -12.75 5.14
CA ALA A 352 -6.78 -11.77 5.34
C ALA A 352 -5.47 -12.21 4.67
N MET A 353 -5.21 -13.52 4.61
CA MET A 353 -4.05 -14.09 3.95
C MET A 353 -4.16 -13.97 2.42
N ASP A 354 -5.32 -14.28 1.84
CA ASP A 354 -5.60 -14.27 0.39
C ASP A 354 -6.87 -13.47 0.07
N PRO A 355 -6.81 -12.13 0.03
CA PRO A 355 -7.99 -11.28 -0.13
C PRO A 355 -8.37 -10.98 -1.60
N PHE A 356 -7.71 -11.59 -2.59
CA PHE A 356 -7.76 -11.10 -3.98
C PHE A 356 -8.83 -11.73 -4.86
N TYR A 357 -9.64 -12.66 -4.36
CA TYR A 357 -10.64 -13.39 -5.15
C TYR A 357 -10.05 -14.06 -6.40
N ASN A 358 -8.80 -14.47 -6.34
CA ASN A 358 -8.19 -15.23 -7.41
C ASN A 358 -8.85 -16.61 -7.54
N GLU A 359 -9.17 -17.02 -8.75
CA GLU A 359 -9.48 -18.42 -9.05
C GLU A 359 -8.19 -19.24 -9.14
N ALA A 360 -8.27 -20.48 -8.72
CA ALA A 360 -7.20 -21.45 -8.98
C ALA A 360 -7.23 -21.82 -10.48
N VAL A 361 -6.06 -21.84 -11.09
CA VAL A 361 -5.85 -22.14 -12.53
C VAL A 361 -4.91 -23.32 -12.65
N THR A 362 -5.22 -24.25 -13.57
CA THR A 362 -4.32 -25.35 -13.94
C THR A 362 -3.87 -25.25 -15.38
N SER A 363 -2.66 -25.74 -15.65
CA SER A 363 -2.10 -25.85 -17.01
C SER A 363 -1.10 -27.00 -17.11
N LEU A 364 -0.97 -27.60 -18.29
CA LEU A 364 0.12 -28.53 -18.61
C LEU A 364 1.25 -27.73 -19.25
N VAL A 365 2.37 -27.60 -18.57
CA VAL A 365 3.53 -26.81 -19.01
C VAL A 365 4.82 -27.61 -18.88
N THR A 366 5.85 -27.25 -19.64
CA THR A 366 7.16 -27.89 -19.51
C THR A 366 7.90 -27.40 -18.28
N GLY A 367 8.90 -28.15 -17.80
CA GLY A 367 9.78 -27.67 -16.74
C GLY A 367 10.55 -26.42 -17.13
N GLU A 368 10.83 -26.21 -18.42
CA GLU A 368 11.42 -24.99 -18.97
C GLU A 368 10.46 -23.79 -18.82
N ASP A 369 9.17 -23.98 -19.11
CA ASP A 369 8.15 -22.93 -18.89
C ASP A 369 8.06 -22.57 -17.40
N ILE A 370 8.12 -23.53 -16.49
CA ILE A 370 8.13 -23.30 -15.05
C ILE A 370 9.33 -22.44 -14.64
N LEU A 371 10.53 -22.77 -15.10
CA LEU A 371 11.73 -21.98 -14.85
C LEU A 371 11.58 -20.55 -15.39
N ASN A 372 11.04 -20.42 -16.59
CA ASN A 372 10.80 -19.12 -17.23
C ASN A 372 9.74 -18.28 -16.48
N ILE A 373 8.66 -18.90 -15.99
CA ILE A 373 7.67 -18.21 -15.14
C ILE A 373 8.35 -17.64 -13.91
N ILE A 374 9.12 -18.45 -13.17
CA ILE A 374 9.81 -18.02 -11.94
C ILE A 374 10.80 -16.90 -12.24
N THR A 375 11.65 -17.09 -13.26
CA THR A 375 12.71 -16.13 -13.63
C THR A 375 12.14 -14.80 -14.11
N THR A 376 11.10 -14.84 -14.95
CA THR A 376 10.46 -13.62 -15.47
C THR A 376 9.75 -12.86 -14.38
N TYR A 377 9.04 -13.57 -13.49
CA TYR A 377 8.29 -12.93 -12.42
C TYR A 377 9.22 -12.28 -11.38
N CYS A 378 10.33 -12.93 -11.03
CA CYS A 378 11.26 -12.38 -10.02
C CYS A 378 11.98 -11.10 -10.46
N ARG A 379 11.99 -10.78 -11.77
CA ARG A 379 12.60 -9.55 -12.32
C ARG A 379 14.06 -9.33 -11.88
N GLY A 380 14.78 -10.40 -11.56
CA GLY A 380 16.16 -10.36 -11.07
C GLY A 380 16.28 -10.02 -9.56
N SER A 381 15.19 -10.01 -8.81
CA SER A 381 15.16 -9.71 -7.38
C SER A 381 14.68 -10.91 -6.55
N LEU A 382 15.38 -11.22 -5.46
CA LEU A 382 14.99 -12.24 -4.49
C LEU A 382 13.64 -11.89 -3.84
N TYR A 383 13.36 -10.60 -3.62
CA TYR A 383 12.11 -10.12 -3.03
C TYR A 383 10.88 -10.53 -3.85
N HIS A 384 10.99 -10.49 -5.18
CA HIS A 384 9.90 -10.87 -6.08
C HIS A 384 9.85 -12.38 -6.38
N LEU A 385 10.83 -13.17 -5.93
CA LEU A 385 10.87 -14.59 -6.23
C LEU A 385 9.59 -15.30 -5.75
N PRO A 386 8.85 -16.00 -6.61
CA PRO A 386 7.64 -16.73 -6.23
C PRO A 386 7.93 -17.82 -5.20
N ARG A 387 6.92 -18.23 -4.46
CA ARG A 387 6.96 -19.39 -3.56
C ARG A 387 6.33 -20.59 -4.26
N VAL A 388 6.81 -21.79 -3.93
CA VAL A 388 6.52 -22.99 -4.68
C VAL A 388 6.07 -24.16 -3.77
N ALA A 389 5.35 -25.11 -4.36
CA ALA A 389 5.14 -26.44 -3.83
C ALA A 389 5.43 -27.50 -4.90
N GLY A 390 5.80 -28.71 -4.48
CA GLY A 390 6.21 -29.80 -5.37
C GLY A 390 7.67 -29.77 -5.80
N ILE A 391 8.37 -28.65 -5.60
CA ILE A 391 9.79 -28.44 -5.90
C ILE A 391 10.49 -27.62 -4.83
N LEU A 392 11.83 -27.60 -4.89
CA LEU A 392 12.72 -26.72 -4.13
C LEU A 392 13.39 -25.71 -5.08
N CYS A 393 13.61 -24.48 -4.62
CA CYS A 393 14.37 -23.46 -5.35
C CYS A 393 15.70 -23.17 -4.65
N GLU A 394 16.78 -23.09 -5.41
CA GLU A 394 18.09 -22.59 -4.98
C GLU A 394 18.35 -21.27 -5.73
N ALA A 395 18.35 -20.15 -4.99
CA ALA A 395 18.61 -18.83 -5.53
C ALA A 395 20.04 -18.40 -5.21
N ILE A 396 20.81 -18.03 -6.23
CA ILE A 396 22.16 -17.47 -6.06
C ILE A 396 22.04 -15.96 -6.20
N VAL A 397 22.39 -15.25 -5.13
CA VAL A 397 22.37 -13.79 -5.08
C VAL A 397 23.78 -13.20 -5.22
N ASP A 398 23.85 -11.97 -5.69
CA ASP A 398 25.08 -11.22 -5.80
C ASP A 398 25.59 -10.83 -4.41
N LYS A 399 26.75 -11.36 -3.99
CA LYS A 399 27.38 -11.01 -2.70
C LYS A 399 27.79 -9.54 -2.63
N ASP A 400 28.00 -8.91 -3.78
CA ASP A 400 28.44 -7.50 -3.87
C ASP A 400 27.25 -6.53 -3.86
N ASP A 401 26.00 -7.04 -3.92
CA ASP A 401 24.81 -6.23 -3.72
C ASP A 401 24.61 -5.95 -2.23
N PRO A 402 24.58 -4.67 -1.80
CA PRO A 402 24.39 -4.30 -0.38
C PRO A 402 23.14 -4.88 0.26
N ASN A 403 22.07 -5.06 -0.53
CA ASN A 403 20.81 -5.59 -0.06
C ASN A 403 20.70 -7.12 -0.17
N LYS A 404 21.67 -7.78 -0.86
CA LYS A 404 21.68 -9.21 -1.17
C LYS A 404 20.36 -9.68 -1.82
N ASP A 405 19.78 -8.84 -2.64
CA ASP A 405 18.50 -9.05 -3.32
C ASP A 405 18.65 -9.39 -4.80
N ARG A 406 19.74 -8.96 -5.44
CA ARG A 406 19.99 -9.16 -6.87
C ARG A 406 20.33 -10.61 -7.19
N LEU A 407 19.44 -11.25 -7.97
CA LEU A 407 19.60 -12.64 -8.41
C LEU A 407 20.60 -12.76 -9.57
N LYS A 408 21.57 -13.69 -9.43
CA LYS A 408 22.46 -14.14 -10.51
C LYS A 408 21.89 -15.37 -11.22
N SER A 409 21.34 -16.31 -10.49
CA SER A 409 20.70 -17.50 -11.08
C SER A 409 19.71 -18.16 -10.11
N ILE A 410 18.84 -18.99 -10.70
CA ILE A 410 17.87 -19.83 -9.98
C ILE A 410 18.04 -21.26 -10.49
N LYS A 411 18.12 -22.22 -9.58
CA LYS A 411 18.08 -23.66 -9.87
C LYS A 411 16.87 -24.27 -9.18
N MET A 412 16.27 -25.25 -9.83
CA MET A 412 15.16 -26.03 -9.25
C MET A 412 15.63 -27.44 -8.94
N LYS A 413 15.08 -28.01 -7.87
CA LYS A 413 15.31 -29.38 -7.42
C LYS A 413 13.97 -30.04 -7.15
N THR A 414 13.92 -31.35 -7.26
CA THR A 414 12.82 -32.15 -6.73
C THR A 414 12.84 -32.14 -5.20
N LEU A 415 11.77 -32.58 -4.55
CA LEU A 415 11.69 -32.60 -3.07
C LEU A 415 12.72 -33.54 -2.41
N ASP A 416 13.19 -34.57 -3.15
CA ASP A 416 14.28 -35.48 -2.71
C ASP A 416 15.67 -34.98 -3.10
N GLY A 417 15.78 -33.74 -3.65
CA GLY A 417 17.03 -33.06 -3.92
C GLY A 417 17.70 -33.37 -5.26
N GLN A 418 17.05 -34.17 -6.14
CA GLN A 418 17.53 -34.44 -7.50
C GLN A 418 17.37 -33.19 -8.39
N ASP A 419 18.09 -33.15 -9.52
CA ASP A 419 17.93 -32.09 -10.50
C ASP A 419 16.54 -32.15 -11.13
N PHE A 420 15.92 -30.99 -11.26
CA PHE A 420 14.59 -30.86 -11.84
C PHE A 420 14.64 -31.07 -13.37
N ASP A 421 13.77 -31.92 -13.88
CA ASP A 421 13.71 -32.20 -15.32
C ASP A 421 12.94 -31.11 -16.08
N ILE A 422 13.67 -30.23 -16.74
CA ILE A 422 13.10 -29.10 -17.50
C ILE A 422 12.36 -29.53 -18.77
N HIS A 423 12.57 -30.78 -19.28
CA HIS A 423 11.95 -31.29 -20.50
C HIS A 423 10.64 -32.06 -20.23
N ARG A 424 10.40 -32.45 -18.99
CA ARG A 424 9.16 -33.12 -18.58
C ARG A 424 7.98 -32.12 -18.57
N THR A 425 6.79 -32.62 -18.89
CA THR A 425 5.52 -31.88 -18.73
C THR A 425 4.97 -32.09 -17.32
N TYR A 426 4.54 -31.02 -16.68
CA TYR A 426 3.99 -30.99 -15.35
C TYR A 426 2.60 -30.34 -15.35
N ARG A 427 1.72 -30.78 -14.46
CA ARG A 427 0.49 -30.08 -14.14
C ARG A 427 0.81 -28.97 -13.13
N LEU A 428 0.85 -27.76 -13.63
CA LEU A 428 1.03 -26.56 -12.82
C LEU A 428 -0.32 -26.10 -12.25
N ILE A 429 -0.34 -25.76 -10.97
CA ILE A 429 -1.45 -25.04 -10.33
C ILE A 429 -0.94 -23.65 -9.92
N THR A 430 -1.77 -22.64 -10.15
CA THR A 430 -1.43 -21.25 -9.76
C THR A 430 -2.70 -20.41 -9.59
N SER A 431 -2.55 -19.11 -9.31
CA SER A 431 -3.69 -18.16 -9.29
C SER A 431 -4.00 -17.60 -10.69
N SER A 432 -5.23 -17.13 -10.88
CA SER A 432 -5.64 -16.41 -12.09
C SER A 432 -4.77 -15.18 -12.36
N TYR A 433 -4.32 -14.49 -11.29
CA TYR A 433 -3.37 -13.39 -11.39
C TYR A 433 -2.05 -13.84 -12.04
N MET A 434 -1.41 -14.90 -11.51
CA MET A 434 -0.16 -15.41 -12.05
C MET A 434 -0.31 -15.89 -13.49
N ALA A 435 -1.39 -16.59 -13.81
CA ALA A 435 -1.69 -17.02 -15.17
C ALA A 435 -1.84 -15.84 -16.13
N THR A 436 -2.39 -14.73 -15.68
CA THR A 436 -2.54 -13.50 -16.48
C THR A 436 -1.21 -12.77 -16.67
N VAL A 437 -0.42 -12.62 -15.62
CA VAL A 437 0.87 -11.88 -15.66
C VAL A 437 1.92 -12.62 -16.47
N CYS A 438 1.93 -13.96 -16.40
CA CYS A 438 2.88 -14.83 -17.09
C CYS A 438 2.27 -15.53 -18.32
N LYS A 439 1.19 -14.96 -18.92
CA LYS A 439 0.38 -15.59 -19.98
C LYS A 439 1.16 -16.16 -21.16
N GLN A 440 2.34 -15.62 -21.47
CA GLN A 440 3.19 -16.10 -22.56
C GLN A 440 3.74 -17.52 -22.36
N TYR A 441 3.71 -18.05 -21.14
CA TYR A 441 4.15 -19.40 -20.79
C TYR A 441 2.99 -20.38 -20.60
N PHE A 442 1.75 -19.89 -20.73
CA PHE A 442 0.54 -20.69 -20.62
C PHE A 442 0.01 -21.01 -22.03
N ASN A 443 -0.65 -22.14 -22.17
CA ASN A 443 -1.10 -22.67 -23.46
C ASN A 443 -2.61 -23.03 -23.43
N SER A 444 -3.10 -23.70 -24.47
CA SER A 444 -4.51 -24.10 -24.63
C SER A 444 -5.03 -25.09 -23.56
N SER A 445 -4.14 -25.73 -22.78
CA SER A 445 -4.54 -26.58 -21.64
C SER A 445 -4.91 -25.76 -20.38
N THR A 446 -4.66 -24.45 -20.39
CA THR A 446 -4.90 -23.57 -19.26
C THR A 446 -6.39 -23.32 -19.07
N HIS A 447 -6.89 -23.60 -17.88
CA HIS A 447 -8.29 -23.32 -17.52
C HIS A 447 -8.43 -23.07 -16.02
N SER A 448 -9.45 -22.28 -15.65
CA SER A 448 -9.84 -22.11 -14.27
C SER A 448 -10.44 -23.41 -13.70
N LEU A 449 -10.17 -23.65 -12.42
CA LEU A 449 -10.85 -24.70 -11.65
C LEU A 449 -12.21 -24.23 -11.11
N ASN A 450 -12.61 -22.98 -11.38
CA ASN A 450 -13.84 -22.35 -10.91
C ASN A 450 -14.02 -22.40 -9.39
N ILE A 451 -12.92 -22.29 -8.66
CA ILE A 451 -12.86 -22.21 -7.21
C ILE A 451 -11.83 -21.17 -6.81
N LEU A 452 -12.13 -20.39 -5.78
CA LEU A 452 -11.20 -19.40 -5.26
C LEU A 452 -10.00 -20.07 -4.56
N THR A 453 -8.84 -19.45 -4.66
CA THR A 453 -7.62 -19.91 -3.96
C THR A 453 -7.82 -19.94 -2.45
N SER A 454 -8.54 -18.97 -1.89
CA SER A 454 -8.94 -18.95 -0.46
C SER A 454 -9.90 -20.06 -0.07
N ASP A 455 -10.82 -20.46 -0.98
CA ASP A 455 -11.74 -21.59 -0.72
C ASP A 455 -10.98 -22.92 -0.74
N MET A 456 -10.02 -23.10 -1.67
CA MET A 456 -9.14 -24.29 -1.67
C MET A 456 -8.30 -24.37 -0.40
N LEU A 457 -7.77 -23.24 0.07
CA LEU A 457 -7.06 -23.18 1.36
C LEU A 457 -7.98 -23.57 2.52
N THR A 458 -9.21 -23.06 2.54
CA THR A 458 -10.20 -23.41 3.54
C THR A 458 -10.49 -24.93 3.55
N GLN A 459 -10.76 -25.53 2.39
CA GLN A 459 -11.03 -26.97 2.27
C GLN A 459 -9.84 -27.82 2.72
N PHE A 460 -8.61 -27.42 2.35
CA PHE A 460 -7.40 -28.09 2.77
C PHE A 460 -7.23 -28.05 4.29
N LEU A 461 -7.42 -26.89 4.89
CA LEU A 461 -7.29 -26.69 6.35
C LEU A 461 -8.37 -27.46 7.13
N GLU A 462 -9.62 -27.47 6.69
CA GLU A 462 -10.71 -28.25 7.29
C GLU A 462 -10.39 -29.75 7.29
N LYS A 463 -9.81 -30.27 6.20
CA LYS A 463 -9.37 -31.68 6.11
C LYS A 463 -8.18 -32.00 7.01
N LYS A 464 -7.26 -31.06 7.20
CA LYS A 464 -6.07 -31.24 8.03
C LYS A 464 -6.34 -31.10 9.53
N GLY A 465 -7.22 -30.18 9.93
CA GLY A 465 -7.56 -29.85 11.30
C GLY A 465 -6.43 -29.16 12.08
N ILE A 466 -5.20 -29.68 12.02
CA ILE A 466 -3.98 -29.10 12.62
C ILE A 466 -2.89 -29.02 11.56
N VAL A 467 -2.19 -27.90 11.52
CA VAL A 467 -1.10 -27.63 10.56
C VAL A 467 0.12 -27.04 11.24
N ASN A 468 1.30 -27.36 10.70
CA ASN A 468 2.57 -26.78 11.14
C ASN A 468 3.44 -26.43 9.92
N TYR A 469 3.67 -25.15 9.72
CA TYR A 469 4.54 -24.59 8.67
C TYR A 469 5.71 -23.81 9.25
N ALA A 470 5.90 -23.80 10.57
CA ALA A 470 6.90 -22.98 11.26
C ALA A 470 8.35 -23.26 10.80
N SER A 471 8.63 -24.46 10.32
CA SER A 471 9.95 -24.87 9.83
C SER A 471 10.01 -25.10 8.30
N VAL A 472 8.90 -24.92 7.58
CA VAL A 472 8.88 -25.18 6.13
C VAL A 472 9.65 -24.07 5.41
N ASN A 473 10.67 -24.49 4.66
CA ASN A 473 11.45 -23.62 3.77
C ASN A 473 11.78 -24.38 2.48
N ARG A 474 11.36 -23.85 1.36
CA ARG A 474 11.61 -24.42 0.02
C ARG A 474 12.49 -23.51 -0.84
N LEU A 475 13.03 -22.47 -0.23
CA LEU A 475 13.95 -21.54 -0.88
C LEU A 475 15.28 -21.54 -0.13
N LYS A 476 16.33 -22.06 -0.79
CA LYS A 476 17.71 -21.95 -0.31
C LYS A 476 18.38 -20.78 -1.00
N VAL A 477 18.86 -19.81 -0.22
CA VAL A 477 19.59 -18.66 -0.73
C VAL A 477 21.08 -18.87 -0.51
N MET A 478 21.88 -18.65 -1.55
CA MET A 478 23.33 -18.77 -1.53
C MET A 478 23.94 -17.48 -2.10
N GLU A 479 25.10 -17.08 -1.58
CA GLU A 479 25.91 -15.96 -2.08
C GLU A 479 26.98 -16.49 -3.04
N ASP A 480 27.17 -15.78 -4.19
CA ASP A 480 28.21 -16.11 -5.18
C ASP A 480 29.49 -15.28 -4.92
#